data_6f1403c25aa83a9c99b8e65ac46f3585
#
_entry.id   6f1403c25aa83a9c99b8e65ac46f3585
#
_cell.length_a   1.000
_cell.length_b   1.000
_cell.length_c   1.000
_cell.angle_alpha   90.00
_cell.angle_beta   90.00
_cell.angle_gamma   90.00
#
_symmetry.space_group_name_H-M   'P 1'
#
loop_
_entity.id
_entity.type
_entity.pdbx_description
1 polymer ?
#
loop_
_entity_poly.entity_id
_entity_poly.type
_entity_poly.pdbx_seq_one_letter_code
_entity_poly.pdbx_strand_id
1 'polypeptide(L)'
;MNRIDIWQDGEYKYPLAFEFKPNLRSYLLDDGQTHPCMMVLPGGGYAVVVPPEGELVAREFNRRGYNCFVMTYTTNQLMREPVKDQAMKDLARAIRFVRKNASQYLIDPSKLYVCGFSAAAHVCASVCDYWDELSDENPEYKDISCRPVAAILSYPVITSGEYAHQDSFRFLLGADIYDRDDEEAKYLLDRFSLEKHVKKTNPPCFIWQTETDNLVPVKNSYLYAEALKENGVPYEHITFPKGFHGLSIPNEDWATGNHGEPYTAEQSFALVNAIKQGLIEAPEDGAESLLNFLMPPPPDFKIPPIPEVCIWPEKADKFIKSL
;
A
#
# COMPACT_ATOMS: atom_id res chain seq x y z
N MET A 1 -17.77 8.95 5.73
CA MET A 1 -16.44 8.80 5.07
C MET A 1 -16.00 10.17 4.57
N ASN A 2 -14.91 10.73 5.11
CA ASN A 2 -14.40 12.05 4.74
C ASN A 2 -13.02 11.89 4.08
N ARG A 3 -12.74 12.71 3.04
CA ARG A 3 -11.41 12.87 2.46
C ARG A 3 -10.57 13.75 3.38
N ILE A 4 -9.33 13.34 3.66
CA ILE A 4 -8.40 14.00 4.55
C ILE A 4 -7.05 14.10 3.86
N ASP A 5 -6.65 15.31 3.45
CA ASP A 5 -5.33 15.54 2.87
C ASP A 5 -4.26 15.45 3.96
N ILE A 6 -3.17 14.73 3.69
CA ILE A 6 -2.08 14.53 4.65
C ILE A 6 -0.96 15.56 4.48
N TRP A 7 -0.87 16.20 3.33
CA TRP A 7 0.08 17.24 3.01
C TRP A 7 -0.59 18.63 3.01
N GLN A 8 0.01 19.57 3.70
CA GLN A 8 -0.43 20.97 3.68
C GLN A 8 -0.13 21.62 2.31
N ASP A 9 -0.74 22.78 2.05
CA ASP A 9 -0.50 23.49 0.80
C ASP A 9 0.98 23.85 0.63
N GLY A 10 1.54 23.50 -0.54
CA GLY A 10 2.94 23.71 -0.88
C GLY A 10 3.94 22.68 -0.36
N GLU A 11 3.53 21.70 0.47
CA GLU A 11 4.42 20.62 0.93
C GLU A 11 4.55 19.51 -0.10
N TYR A 12 3.47 19.13 -0.76
CA TYR A 12 3.46 18.07 -1.78
C TYR A 12 3.89 18.62 -3.13
N LYS A 13 4.97 18.06 -3.69
CA LYS A 13 5.63 18.61 -4.89
C LYS A 13 5.88 17.56 -5.98
N TYR A 14 5.17 16.45 -5.97
CA TYR A 14 5.33 15.46 -7.01
C TYR A 14 4.93 16.02 -8.38
N PRO A 15 5.81 15.98 -9.42
CA PRO A 15 5.62 16.77 -10.64
C PRO A 15 4.36 16.40 -11.45
N LEU A 16 3.98 15.12 -11.49
CA LEU A 16 2.80 14.65 -12.23
C LEU A 16 1.57 14.44 -11.32
N ALA A 17 1.50 15.20 -10.23
CA ALA A 17 0.36 15.13 -9.32
C ALA A 17 -0.89 15.83 -9.87
N PHE A 18 -0.68 16.92 -10.62
CA PHE A 18 -1.75 17.85 -11.06
C PHE A 18 -2.60 18.29 -9.86
N GLU A 19 -3.90 17.95 -9.83
CA GLU A 19 -4.79 18.29 -8.72
C GLU A 19 -4.82 17.20 -7.62
N PHE A 20 -4.13 16.08 -7.81
CA PHE A 20 -4.08 15.02 -6.82
C PHE A 20 -3.16 15.39 -5.65
N LYS A 21 -3.59 15.03 -4.45
CA LYS A 21 -2.76 14.99 -3.22
C LYS A 21 -2.98 13.67 -2.50
N PRO A 22 -1.93 13.04 -1.96
CA PRO A 22 -2.08 11.87 -1.09
C PRO A 22 -3.03 12.15 0.06
N ASN A 23 -3.96 11.21 0.28
CA ASN A 23 -5.04 11.44 1.24
C ASN A 23 -5.50 10.16 1.91
N LEU A 24 -6.32 10.33 2.94
CA LEU A 24 -6.98 9.26 3.69
C LEU A 24 -8.49 9.36 3.54
N ARG A 25 -9.16 8.22 3.51
CA ARG A 25 -10.61 8.09 3.70
C ARG A 25 -10.86 7.36 5.01
N SER A 26 -11.60 7.99 5.91
CA SER A 26 -11.87 7.46 7.25
C SER A 26 -13.06 6.51 7.29
N TYR A 27 -12.92 5.41 8.02
CA TYR A 27 -13.95 4.44 8.35
C TYR A 27 -13.93 4.27 9.87
N LEU A 28 -14.68 5.10 10.57
CA LEU A 28 -14.69 5.16 12.03
C LEU A 28 -15.91 4.42 12.59
N LEU A 29 -15.74 3.78 13.72
CA LEU A 29 -16.83 3.19 14.51
C LEU A 29 -17.59 4.33 15.23
N ASP A 30 -18.91 4.24 15.23
CA ASP A 30 -19.81 5.25 15.82
C ASP A 30 -20.33 4.79 17.19
N ASP A 31 -19.41 4.54 18.12
CA ASP A 31 -19.73 4.11 19.50
C ASP A 31 -19.15 5.02 20.57
N GLY A 32 -18.45 6.10 20.14
CA GLY A 32 -17.83 7.08 21.03
C GLY A 32 -16.63 6.56 21.82
N GLN A 33 -16.10 5.39 21.49
CA GLN A 33 -14.96 4.79 22.18
C GLN A 33 -13.67 4.95 21.39
N THR A 34 -12.55 4.82 22.11
CA THR A 34 -11.22 4.83 21.49
C THR A 34 -10.86 3.42 21.01
N HIS A 35 -10.44 3.31 19.76
CA HIS A 35 -10.12 2.05 19.08
C HIS A 35 -8.67 1.99 18.59
N PRO A 36 -8.09 0.80 18.39
CA PRO A 36 -6.88 0.65 17.59
C PRO A 36 -7.11 1.13 16.15
N CYS A 37 -6.06 1.55 15.48
CA CYS A 37 -6.10 2.05 14.10
C CYS A 37 -5.51 1.04 13.12
N MET A 38 -6.23 0.77 12.03
CA MET A 38 -5.72 0.05 10.86
C MET A 38 -5.66 0.99 9.65
N MET A 39 -4.47 1.26 9.16
CA MET A 39 -4.26 2.00 7.91
C MET A 39 -4.12 1.02 6.76
N VAL A 40 -5.06 1.03 5.83
CA VAL A 40 -5.14 0.13 4.68
C VAL A 40 -4.57 0.82 3.45
N LEU A 41 -3.62 0.19 2.79
CA LEU A 41 -2.97 0.67 1.57
C LEU A 41 -3.25 -0.30 0.42
N PRO A 42 -4.15 0.04 -0.51
CA PRO A 42 -4.36 -0.77 -1.71
C PRO A 42 -3.14 -0.76 -2.62
N GLY A 43 -2.86 -1.89 -3.29
CA GLY A 43 -1.78 -2.01 -4.26
C GLY A 43 -2.11 -1.40 -5.62
N GLY A 44 -1.45 -1.94 -6.65
CA GLY A 44 -1.60 -1.48 -8.04
C GLY A 44 -0.25 -1.21 -8.72
N GLY A 45 0.81 -1.90 -8.31
CA GLY A 45 2.11 -1.93 -9.00
C GLY A 45 2.88 -0.61 -8.99
N TYR A 46 2.56 0.35 -8.12
CA TYR A 46 3.00 1.75 -8.20
C TYR A 46 2.47 2.52 -9.43
N ALA A 47 1.65 1.90 -10.26
CA ALA A 47 0.98 2.55 -11.38
C ALA A 47 -0.29 3.26 -10.94
N VAL A 48 -1.09 2.61 -10.11
CA VAL A 48 -2.40 3.07 -9.63
C VAL A 48 -2.61 2.64 -8.19
N VAL A 49 -3.74 3.06 -7.59
CA VAL A 49 -4.21 2.54 -6.30
C VAL A 49 -5.57 1.89 -6.53
N VAL A 50 -5.61 0.54 -6.45
CA VAL A 50 -6.78 -0.24 -6.88
C VAL A 50 -7.91 -0.30 -5.84
N PRO A 51 -9.18 -0.05 -6.23
CA PRO A 51 -10.31 -0.05 -5.29
C PRO A 51 -10.58 -1.37 -4.54
N PRO A 52 -10.41 -2.57 -5.14
CA PRO A 52 -10.75 -3.85 -4.49
C PRO A 52 -10.02 -4.14 -3.17
N GLU A 53 -8.91 -3.46 -2.91
CA GLU A 53 -8.07 -3.65 -1.73
C GLU A 53 -8.28 -2.57 -0.66
N GLY A 54 -9.24 -1.66 -0.87
CA GLY A 54 -9.51 -0.52 0.01
C GLY A 54 -10.67 -0.73 0.97
N GLU A 55 -11.86 -0.30 0.57
CA GLU A 55 -13.04 -0.24 1.42
C GLU A 55 -13.43 -1.60 2.02
N LEU A 56 -13.41 -2.67 1.25
CA LEU A 56 -13.74 -4.01 1.74
C LEU A 56 -12.86 -4.43 2.92
N VAL A 57 -11.56 -4.14 2.82
CA VAL A 57 -10.58 -4.45 3.87
C VAL A 57 -10.82 -3.57 5.10
N ALA A 58 -11.06 -2.27 4.91
CA ALA A 58 -11.36 -1.36 6.01
C ALA A 58 -12.63 -1.79 6.77
N ARG A 59 -13.68 -2.18 6.05
CA ARG A 59 -14.92 -2.69 6.65
C ARG A 59 -14.71 -4.01 7.40
N GLU A 60 -13.83 -4.89 6.91
CA GLU A 60 -13.49 -6.14 7.59
C GLU A 60 -12.77 -5.89 8.91
N PHE A 61 -11.84 -4.92 8.96
CA PHE A 61 -11.19 -4.53 10.22
C PHE A 61 -12.11 -3.71 11.14
N ASN A 62 -13.05 -2.92 10.62
CA ASN A 62 -14.08 -2.30 11.45
C ASN A 62 -14.89 -3.36 12.23
N ARG A 63 -15.30 -4.47 11.58
CA ARG A 63 -16.01 -5.58 12.25
C ARG A 63 -15.19 -6.21 13.38
N ARG A 64 -13.86 -6.02 13.38
CA ARG A 64 -12.93 -6.50 14.42
C ARG A 64 -12.59 -5.45 15.47
N GLY A 65 -13.23 -4.26 15.40
CA GLY A 65 -13.08 -3.19 16.38
C GLY A 65 -11.95 -2.21 16.11
N TYR A 66 -11.53 -2.04 14.85
CA TYR A 66 -10.54 -1.04 14.46
C TYR A 66 -11.21 0.19 13.86
N ASN A 67 -10.74 1.38 14.17
CA ASN A 67 -10.95 2.56 13.33
C ASN A 67 -9.98 2.47 12.16
N CYS A 68 -10.50 2.62 10.93
CA CYS A 68 -9.70 2.39 9.73
C CYS A 68 -9.55 3.65 8.89
N PHE A 69 -8.43 3.73 8.18
CA PHE A 69 -8.21 4.66 7.09
C PHE A 69 -7.77 3.90 5.85
N VAL A 70 -8.34 4.24 4.71
CA VAL A 70 -7.83 3.80 3.41
C VAL A 70 -7.00 4.93 2.82
N MET A 71 -5.78 4.63 2.44
CA MET A 71 -4.83 5.60 1.92
C MET A 71 -4.73 5.55 0.41
N THR A 72 -4.78 6.74 -0.22
CA THR A 72 -4.36 6.94 -1.60
C THR A 72 -3.01 7.66 -1.58
N TYR A 73 -1.99 7.06 -2.17
CA TYR A 73 -0.60 7.50 -2.15
C TYR A 73 -0.09 7.77 -3.57
N THR A 74 1.08 8.41 -3.70
CA THR A 74 1.70 8.76 -4.98
C THR A 74 2.02 7.55 -5.83
N THR A 75 1.61 7.59 -7.09
CA THR A 75 1.88 6.58 -8.13
C THR A 75 2.43 7.22 -9.40
N ASN A 76 2.97 6.42 -10.33
CA ASN A 76 3.62 6.88 -11.56
C ASN A 76 3.06 6.14 -12.78
N GLN A 77 1.79 6.32 -13.07
CA GLN A 77 1.08 5.56 -14.12
C GLN A 77 1.70 5.71 -15.53
N LEU A 78 2.41 6.80 -15.81
CA LEU A 78 3.07 7.05 -17.08
C LEU A 78 4.54 6.59 -17.13
N MET A 79 5.11 6.06 -16.07
CA MET A 79 6.54 5.73 -15.93
C MET A 79 7.51 6.89 -16.20
N ARG A 80 7.06 8.16 -16.11
CA ARG A 80 7.86 9.34 -16.46
C ARG A 80 8.58 9.96 -15.27
N GLU A 81 7.93 9.99 -14.11
CA GLU A 81 8.48 10.56 -12.89
C GLU A 81 8.63 9.49 -11.83
N PRO A 82 9.86 9.06 -11.53
CA PRO A 82 10.10 8.03 -10.53
C PRO A 82 9.48 8.37 -9.17
N VAL A 83 8.72 7.44 -8.59
CA VAL A 83 8.11 7.61 -7.26
C VAL A 83 9.20 7.63 -6.18
N LYS A 84 10.19 6.74 -6.31
CA LYS A 84 11.29 6.57 -5.34
C LYS A 84 10.74 6.56 -3.89
N ASP A 85 11.26 7.45 -3.05
CA ASP A 85 10.86 7.55 -1.63
C ASP A 85 9.47 8.19 -1.41
N GLN A 86 8.81 8.75 -2.44
CA GLN A 86 7.60 9.57 -2.24
C GLN A 86 6.46 8.77 -1.60
N ALA A 87 6.12 7.58 -2.11
CA ALA A 87 5.04 6.77 -1.54
C ALA A 87 5.33 6.36 -0.08
N MET A 88 6.59 6.06 0.24
CA MET A 88 7.04 5.77 1.60
C MET A 88 6.94 7.01 2.51
N LYS A 89 7.28 8.21 2.01
CA LYS A 89 7.10 9.48 2.73
C LYS A 89 5.62 9.81 2.92
N ASP A 90 4.77 9.49 1.96
CA ASP A 90 3.32 9.67 2.08
C ASP A 90 2.78 8.82 3.24
N LEU A 91 3.15 7.55 3.33
CA LEU A 91 2.73 6.69 4.44
C LEU A 91 3.31 7.17 5.77
N ALA A 92 4.58 7.55 5.82
CA ALA A 92 5.20 8.09 7.02
C ALA A 92 4.49 9.35 7.53
N ARG A 93 4.12 10.28 6.63
CA ARG A 93 3.32 11.46 6.94
C ARG A 93 1.91 11.07 7.41
N ALA A 94 1.25 10.11 6.76
CA ALA A 94 -0.08 9.63 7.15
C ALA A 94 -0.10 9.07 8.57
N ILE A 95 0.89 8.25 8.93
CA ILE A 95 1.05 7.71 10.30
C ILE A 95 1.20 8.85 11.31
N ARG A 96 2.07 9.82 11.03
CA ARG A 96 2.28 10.99 11.91
C ARG A 96 1.01 11.83 12.05
N PHE A 97 0.32 12.08 10.93
CA PHE A 97 -0.94 12.82 10.90
C PHE A 97 -2.00 12.15 11.79
N VAL A 98 -2.20 10.83 11.63
CA VAL A 98 -3.19 10.09 12.43
C VAL A 98 -2.81 10.08 13.91
N ARG A 99 -1.53 9.92 14.25
CA ARG A 99 -1.07 9.99 15.64
C ARG A 99 -1.28 11.35 16.28
N LYS A 100 -0.98 12.42 15.54
CA LYS A 100 -1.18 13.80 16.00
C LYS A 100 -2.66 14.10 16.29
N ASN A 101 -3.53 13.59 15.43
CA ASN A 101 -4.97 13.84 15.51
C ASN A 101 -5.77 12.68 16.13
N ALA A 102 -5.12 11.81 16.90
CA ALA A 102 -5.69 10.57 17.41
C ALA A 102 -6.98 10.78 18.23
N SER A 103 -7.05 11.83 19.04
CA SER A 103 -8.24 12.17 19.82
C SER A 103 -9.43 12.57 18.94
N GLN A 104 -9.19 13.26 17.83
CA GLN A 104 -10.24 13.65 16.87
C GLN A 104 -10.89 12.43 16.22
N TYR A 105 -10.11 11.38 15.99
CA TYR A 105 -10.55 10.17 15.29
C TYR A 105 -10.86 9.01 16.26
N LEU A 106 -10.85 9.26 17.57
CA LEU A 106 -11.06 8.24 18.61
C LEU A 106 -10.12 7.02 18.39
N ILE A 107 -8.82 7.31 18.29
CA ILE A 107 -7.78 6.31 18.04
C ILE A 107 -6.81 6.27 19.23
N ASP A 108 -6.39 5.07 19.59
CA ASP A 108 -5.24 4.84 20.44
C ASP A 108 -3.95 5.00 19.62
N PRO A 109 -3.17 6.10 19.79
CA PRO A 109 -1.97 6.34 18.99
C PRO A 109 -0.85 5.30 19.22
N SER A 110 -0.93 4.54 20.31
CA SER A 110 -0.01 3.43 20.61
C SER A 110 -0.38 2.13 19.89
N LYS A 111 -1.53 2.08 19.22
CA LYS A 111 -2.08 0.91 18.51
C LYS A 111 -2.40 1.23 17.05
N LEU A 112 -1.41 1.76 16.34
CA LEU A 112 -1.53 2.06 14.91
C LEU A 112 -0.77 1.01 14.09
N TYR A 113 -1.51 0.33 13.22
CA TYR A 113 -1.06 -0.75 12.36
C TYR A 113 -1.23 -0.36 10.90
N VAL A 114 -0.44 -0.96 10.00
CA VAL A 114 -0.54 -0.78 8.56
C VAL A 114 -0.85 -2.12 7.89
N CYS A 115 -1.68 -2.09 6.84
CA CYS A 115 -2.05 -3.26 6.05
C CYS A 115 -1.89 -2.90 4.57
N GLY A 116 -0.86 -3.43 3.93
CA GLY A 116 -0.56 -3.16 2.52
C GLY A 116 -0.73 -4.39 1.66
N PHE A 117 -1.05 -4.15 0.38
CA PHE A 117 -1.30 -5.17 -0.63
C PHE A 117 -0.33 -5.00 -1.81
N SER A 118 0.28 -6.09 -2.28
CA SER A 118 1.13 -6.07 -3.48
C SER A 118 2.23 -4.98 -3.38
N ALA A 119 2.27 -4.03 -4.31
CA ALA A 119 3.18 -2.89 -4.26
C ALA A 119 2.99 -1.99 -3.02
N ALA A 120 1.77 -1.89 -2.46
CA ALA A 120 1.57 -1.16 -1.21
C ALA A 120 2.07 -1.93 0.02
N ALA A 121 2.14 -3.25 -0.04
CA ALA A 121 2.86 -4.02 0.97
C ALA A 121 4.36 -3.71 0.94
N HIS A 122 4.93 -3.44 -0.24
CA HIS A 122 6.29 -2.90 -0.37
C HIS A 122 6.41 -1.51 0.26
N VAL A 123 5.43 -0.60 0.08
CA VAL A 123 5.43 0.70 0.77
C VAL A 123 5.40 0.51 2.30
N CYS A 124 4.56 -0.39 2.81
CA CYS A 124 4.49 -0.70 4.24
C CYS A 124 5.81 -1.28 4.77
N ALA A 125 6.39 -2.25 4.06
CA ALA A 125 7.68 -2.85 4.41
C ALA A 125 8.81 -1.81 4.35
N SER A 126 8.82 -0.91 3.34
CA SER A 126 9.79 0.19 3.26
C SER A 126 9.73 1.10 4.49
N VAL A 127 8.52 1.44 4.97
CA VAL A 127 8.40 2.21 6.22
C VAL A 127 8.86 1.39 7.42
N CYS A 128 8.64 0.08 7.44
CA CYS A 128 9.15 -0.79 8.51
C CYS A 128 10.68 -0.83 8.55
N ASP A 129 11.36 -0.83 7.40
CA ASP A 129 12.82 -0.92 7.31
C ASP A 129 13.49 0.44 7.55
N TYR A 130 12.85 1.54 7.14
CA TYR A 130 13.44 2.88 7.10
C TYR A 130 12.79 3.91 8.04
N TRP A 131 11.93 3.49 8.97
CA TRP A 131 11.19 4.40 9.86
C TRP A 131 12.10 5.37 10.64
N ASP A 132 13.32 4.95 10.97
CA ASP A 132 14.34 5.73 11.69
C ASP A 132 15.11 6.71 10.79
N GLU A 133 15.01 6.56 9.46
CA GLU A 133 15.61 7.44 8.45
C GLU A 133 14.59 8.44 7.89
N LEU A 134 13.29 8.14 7.99
CA LEU A 134 12.20 8.96 7.44
C LEU A 134 11.92 10.15 8.35
N SER A 135 12.61 11.27 8.09
CA SER A 135 12.30 12.55 8.73
C SER A 135 11.09 13.24 8.08
N ASP A 136 10.51 14.19 8.80
CA ASP A 136 9.49 15.08 8.29
C ASP A 136 9.95 16.53 8.44
N GLU A 137 9.88 17.32 7.36
CA GLU A 137 10.34 18.71 7.35
C GLU A 137 9.39 19.65 8.10
N ASN A 138 8.11 19.26 8.21
CA ASN A 138 7.12 20.08 8.92
C ASN A 138 7.33 19.97 10.44
N PRO A 139 7.55 21.09 11.15
CA PRO A 139 7.77 21.11 12.59
C PRO A 139 6.66 20.44 13.42
N GLU A 140 5.44 20.39 12.88
CA GLU A 140 4.30 19.77 13.55
C GLU A 140 4.37 18.22 13.59
N TYR A 141 5.16 17.62 12.70
CA TYR A 141 5.25 16.17 12.53
C TYR A 141 6.65 15.59 12.80
N LYS A 142 7.70 16.42 12.79
CA LYS A 142 9.12 15.98 12.85
C LYS A 142 9.45 15.12 14.08
N ASP A 143 8.80 15.38 15.21
CA ASP A 143 9.06 14.67 16.48
C ASP A 143 8.09 13.49 16.71
N ILE A 144 7.17 13.23 15.77
CA ILE A 144 6.23 12.13 15.84
C ILE A 144 6.81 10.94 15.06
N SER A 145 6.92 9.77 15.70
CA SER A 145 7.40 8.57 15.02
C SER A 145 6.47 8.11 13.91
N CYS A 146 7.01 7.73 12.76
CA CYS A 146 6.26 7.05 11.70
C CYS A 146 6.32 5.52 11.79
N ARG A 147 7.00 4.94 12.80
CA ARG A 147 7.08 3.49 12.97
C ARG A 147 5.71 2.91 13.32
N PRO A 148 5.09 2.03 12.51
CA PRO A 148 3.86 1.34 12.89
C PRO A 148 4.14 0.37 14.04
N VAL A 149 3.08 -0.04 14.78
CA VAL A 149 3.21 -1.04 15.84
C VAL A 149 3.46 -2.42 15.25
N ALA A 150 2.76 -2.75 14.17
CA ALA A 150 2.99 -3.93 13.34
C ALA A 150 2.49 -3.68 11.91
N ALA A 151 2.92 -4.52 10.98
CA ALA A 151 2.49 -4.48 9.58
C ALA A 151 1.84 -5.78 9.14
N ILE A 152 0.82 -5.68 8.30
CA ILE A 152 0.25 -6.79 7.53
C ILE A 152 0.69 -6.61 6.09
N LEU A 153 1.39 -7.58 5.55
CA LEU A 153 1.95 -7.60 4.20
C LEU A 153 1.26 -8.68 3.37
N SER A 154 0.36 -8.27 2.50
CA SER A 154 -0.49 -9.15 1.70
C SER A 154 0.11 -9.33 0.31
N TYR A 155 0.47 -10.58 -0.07
CA TYR A 155 1.12 -10.92 -1.34
C TYR A 155 2.15 -9.87 -1.81
N PRO A 156 3.15 -9.57 -0.96
CA PRO A 156 3.97 -8.39 -1.10
C PRO A 156 4.95 -8.45 -2.27
N VAL A 157 5.14 -7.33 -2.97
CA VAL A 157 6.38 -7.07 -3.69
C VAL A 157 7.47 -6.80 -2.64
N ILE A 158 8.65 -7.36 -2.78
CA ILE A 158 9.76 -7.22 -1.82
C ILE A 158 11.10 -7.02 -2.51
N THR A 159 11.52 -7.97 -3.35
CA THR A 159 12.86 -8.01 -3.94
C THR A 159 12.90 -7.38 -5.32
N SER A 160 13.98 -6.67 -5.60
CA SER A 160 14.35 -6.20 -6.96
C SER A 160 15.20 -7.23 -7.73
N GLY A 161 15.53 -8.37 -7.10
CA GLY A 161 16.41 -9.41 -7.65
C GLY A 161 15.72 -10.39 -8.58
N GLU A 162 16.15 -11.65 -8.56
CA GLU A 162 15.67 -12.72 -9.46
C GLU A 162 14.14 -12.90 -9.46
N TYR A 163 13.49 -12.69 -8.31
CA TYR A 163 12.03 -12.86 -8.15
C TYR A 163 11.27 -11.55 -8.19
N ALA A 164 11.86 -10.50 -8.75
CA ALA A 164 11.22 -9.19 -8.83
C ALA A 164 9.93 -9.21 -9.65
N HIS A 165 8.91 -8.52 -9.18
CA HIS A 165 7.83 -8.05 -10.05
C HIS A 165 8.32 -6.81 -10.80
N GLN A 166 8.94 -7.01 -11.96
CA GLN A 166 9.70 -6.00 -12.69
C GLN A 166 8.92 -4.71 -12.97
N ASP A 167 7.65 -4.83 -13.34
CA ASP A 167 6.83 -3.66 -13.66
C ASP A 167 6.64 -2.76 -12.44
N SER A 168 6.47 -3.30 -11.22
CA SER A 168 6.43 -2.48 -10.01
C SER A 168 7.69 -1.65 -9.82
N PHE A 169 8.87 -2.22 -10.11
CA PHE A 169 10.12 -1.48 -10.02
C PHE A 169 10.30 -0.45 -11.13
N ARG A 170 9.79 -0.72 -12.34
CA ARG A 170 9.76 0.27 -13.43
C ARG A 170 8.87 1.46 -13.08
N PHE A 171 7.69 1.24 -12.49
CA PHE A 171 6.83 2.34 -12.00
C PHE A 171 7.45 3.07 -10.81
N LEU A 172 8.11 2.35 -9.90
CA LEU A 172 8.73 2.92 -8.71
C LEU A 172 9.95 3.79 -9.06
N LEU A 173 10.85 3.28 -9.89
CA LEU A 173 12.15 3.87 -10.16
C LEU A 173 12.22 4.64 -11.50
N GLY A 174 11.24 4.45 -12.38
CA GLY A 174 11.30 4.83 -13.79
C GLY A 174 11.86 3.70 -14.65
N ALA A 175 11.30 3.51 -15.84
CA ALA A 175 11.72 2.45 -16.77
C ALA A 175 13.21 2.53 -17.08
N ASP A 176 13.71 3.75 -17.32
CA ASP A 176 15.11 3.98 -17.65
C ASP A 176 16.08 3.53 -16.55
N ILE A 177 15.71 3.68 -15.27
CA ILE A 177 16.57 3.29 -14.15
C ILE A 177 16.60 1.78 -13.99
N TYR A 178 15.45 1.13 -14.08
CA TYR A 178 15.36 -0.32 -13.86
C TYR A 178 16.19 -1.12 -14.86
N ASP A 179 16.25 -0.66 -16.11
CA ASP A 179 16.95 -1.34 -17.19
C ASP A 179 18.45 -0.92 -17.33
N ARG A 180 18.95 -0.02 -16.45
CA ARG A 180 20.36 0.42 -16.41
C ARG A 180 21.23 -0.50 -15.55
N ASP A 181 22.55 -0.50 -15.83
CA ASP A 181 23.58 -1.23 -15.07
C ASP A 181 24.67 -0.28 -14.50
N ASP A 182 24.30 0.95 -14.16
CA ASP A 182 25.20 1.90 -13.51
C ASP A 182 25.05 1.89 -11.98
N GLU A 183 25.91 2.63 -11.29
CA GLU A 183 25.96 2.67 -9.83
C GLU A 183 24.69 3.27 -9.20
N GLU A 184 24.02 4.23 -9.87
CA GLU A 184 22.76 4.80 -9.38
C GLU A 184 21.65 3.77 -9.43
N ALA A 185 21.51 3.06 -10.55
CA ALA A 185 20.51 2.01 -10.71
C ALA A 185 20.72 0.88 -9.70
N LYS A 186 21.96 0.41 -9.54
CA LYS A 186 22.33 -0.62 -8.55
C LYS A 186 22.00 -0.17 -7.12
N TYR A 187 22.33 1.05 -6.76
CA TYR A 187 22.01 1.61 -5.44
C TYR A 187 20.50 1.66 -5.20
N LEU A 188 19.71 2.13 -6.17
CA LEU A 188 18.26 2.21 -6.04
C LEU A 188 17.61 0.84 -6.00
N LEU A 189 18.04 -0.09 -6.84
CA LEU A 189 17.55 -1.46 -6.83
C LEU A 189 17.89 -2.16 -5.50
N ASP A 190 19.09 -1.95 -4.97
CA ASP A 190 19.46 -2.47 -3.66
C ASP A 190 18.61 -1.86 -2.54
N ARG A 191 18.49 -0.53 -2.50
CA ARG A 191 17.68 0.20 -1.50
C ARG A 191 16.23 -0.27 -1.44
N PHE A 192 15.63 -0.63 -2.57
CA PHE A 192 14.26 -1.10 -2.65
C PHE A 192 14.13 -2.63 -2.72
N SER A 193 15.21 -3.37 -2.43
CA SER A 193 15.21 -4.82 -2.21
C SER A 193 15.14 -5.08 -0.70
N LEU A 194 13.92 -5.02 -0.17
CA LEU A 194 13.64 -4.80 1.26
C LEU A 194 14.11 -5.94 2.15
N GLU A 195 14.19 -7.17 1.65
CA GLU A 195 14.76 -8.31 2.37
C GLU A 195 16.20 -8.07 2.85
N LYS A 196 16.91 -7.12 2.23
CA LYS A 196 18.29 -6.78 2.59
C LYS A 196 18.41 -5.74 3.71
N HIS A 197 17.31 -5.06 4.05
CA HIS A 197 17.29 -3.88 4.91
C HIS A 197 16.55 -4.08 6.23
N VAL A 198 16.09 -5.28 6.50
CA VAL A 198 15.45 -5.63 7.77
C VAL A 198 16.43 -5.46 8.93
N LYS A 199 16.01 -4.73 9.96
CA LYS A 199 16.77 -4.43 11.19
C LYS A 199 16.04 -5.06 12.40
N LYS A 200 16.76 -5.28 13.50
CA LYS A 200 16.16 -5.73 14.80
C LYS A 200 15.06 -4.80 15.31
N THR A 201 15.06 -3.55 14.87
CA THR A 201 14.11 -2.51 15.25
C THR A 201 12.86 -2.48 14.37
N ASN A 202 12.78 -3.34 13.36
CA ASN A 202 11.60 -3.43 12.52
C ASN A 202 10.35 -3.77 13.36
N PRO A 203 9.18 -3.25 12.97
CA PRO A 203 7.92 -3.70 13.54
C PRO A 203 7.67 -5.18 13.27
N PRO A 204 6.95 -5.89 14.17
CA PRO A 204 6.43 -7.22 13.87
C PRO A 204 5.60 -7.25 12.59
N CYS A 205 5.66 -8.37 11.83
CA CYS A 205 4.99 -8.49 10.55
C CYS A 205 4.13 -9.76 10.46
N PHE A 206 2.90 -9.60 9.99
CA PHE A 206 2.08 -10.70 9.49
C PHE A 206 2.16 -10.71 7.97
N ILE A 207 2.58 -11.82 7.37
CA ILE A 207 2.77 -11.93 5.91
C ILE A 207 1.88 -13.05 5.40
N TRP A 208 1.20 -12.83 4.28
CA TRP A 208 0.47 -13.89 3.61
C TRP A 208 0.50 -13.78 2.10
N GLN A 209 0.44 -14.92 1.41
CA GLN A 209 0.39 -15.01 -0.04
C GLN A 209 -0.19 -16.36 -0.47
N THR A 210 -0.58 -16.51 -1.74
CA THR A 210 -0.93 -17.81 -2.33
C THR A 210 0.29 -18.41 -3.05
N GLU A 211 0.47 -19.74 -2.95
CA GLU A 211 1.60 -20.44 -3.59
C GLU A 211 1.55 -20.35 -5.13
N THR A 212 0.35 -20.20 -5.68
CA THR A 212 0.12 -20.11 -7.12
C THR A 212 -0.12 -18.69 -7.60
N ASP A 213 0.37 -17.68 -6.86
CA ASP A 213 0.33 -16.28 -7.30
C ASP A 213 0.98 -16.16 -8.69
N ASN A 214 0.18 -15.67 -9.65
CA ASN A 214 0.56 -15.61 -11.06
C ASN A 214 1.21 -14.28 -11.47
N LEU A 215 1.35 -13.34 -10.55
CA LEU A 215 1.89 -12.00 -10.83
C LEU A 215 3.14 -11.69 -10.00
N VAL A 216 3.05 -11.80 -8.68
CA VAL A 216 4.19 -11.61 -7.78
C VAL A 216 4.68 -12.97 -7.30
N PRO A 217 5.90 -13.39 -7.65
CA PRO A 217 6.43 -14.68 -7.21
C PRO A 217 6.37 -14.83 -5.70
N VAL A 218 5.83 -15.94 -5.20
CA VAL A 218 5.67 -16.22 -3.76
C VAL A 218 7.01 -16.15 -3.00
N LYS A 219 8.13 -16.25 -3.68
CA LYS A 219 9.48 -16.07 -3.11
C LYS A 219 9.66 -14.71 -2.45
N ASN A 220 8.94 -13.67 -2.88
CA ASN A 220 8.98 -12.35 -2.23
C ASN A 220 8.60 -12.46 -0.73
N SER A 221 7.49 -13.13 -0.41
CA SER A 221 7.05 -13.30 0.98
C SER A 221 8.00 -14.17 1.80
N TYR A 222 8.58 -15.21 1.20
CA TYR A 222 9.57 -16.06 1.85
C TYR A 222 10.86 -15.30 2.18
N LEU A 223 11.39 -14.52 1.23
CA LEU A 223 12.63 -13.73 1.43
C LEU A 223 12.48 -12.74 2.59
N TYR A 224 11.36 -12.04 2.67
CA TYR A 224 11.15 -11.08 3.76
C TYR A 224 10.94 -11.78 5.10
N ALA A 225 10.20 -12.90 5.12
CA ALA A 225 10.01 -13.71 6.34
C ALA A 225 11.35 -14.27 6.87
N GLU A 226 12.26 -14.71 5.98
CA GLU A 226 13.60 -15.16 6.36
C GLU A 226 14.44 -14.01 6.93
N ALA A 227 14.43 -12.85 6.29
CA ALA A 227 15.13 -11.67 6.79
C ALA A 227 14.63 -11.21 8.18
N LEU A 228 13.31 -11.24 8.42
CA LEU A 228 12.74 -10.97 9.75
C LEU A 228 13.23 -11.98 10.78
N LYS A 229 13.25 -13.28 10.45
CA LYS A 229 13.73 -14.34 11.31
C LYS A 229 15.20 -14.17 11.68
N GLU A 230 16.05 -13.89 10.69
CA GLU A 230 17.49 -13.69 10.89
C GLU A 230 17.79 -12.50 11.80
N ASN A 231 16.95 -11.45 11.74
CA ASN A 231 17.07 -10.27 12.59
C ASN A 231 16.32 -10.38 13.93
N GLY A 232 15.66 -11.52 14.21
CA GLY A 232 14.94 -11.75 15.47
C GLY A 232 13.69 -10.88 15.62
N VAL A 233 13.09 -10.43 14.52
CA VAL A 233 11.84 -9.67 14.50
C VAL A 233 10.65 -10.65 14.59
N PRO A 234 9.66 -10.44 15.47
CA PRO A 234 8.47 -11.29 15.52
C PRO A 234 7.70 -11.25 14.19
N TYR A 235 7.33 -12.41 13.67
CA TYR A 235 6.53 -12.49 12.45
C TYR A 235 5.65 -13.76 12.44
N GLU A 236 4.59 -13.71 11.65
CA GLU A 236 3.83 -14.88 11.22
C GLU A 236 3.77 -14.86 9.69
N HIS A 237 4.07 -15.99 9.05
CA HIS A 237 4.02 -16.13 7.59
C HIS A 237 3.10 -17.30 7.23
N ILE A 238 2.09 -17.01 6.41
CA ILE A 238 1.10 -18.00 5.96
C ILE A 238 1.05 -18.01 4.45
N THR A 239 1.13 -19.21 3.86
CA THR A 239 0.84 -19.40 2.44
C THR A 239 -0.43 -20.24 2.26
N PHE A 240 -1.23 -19.86 1.28
CA PHE A 240 -2.42 -20.60 0.86
C PHE A 240 -2.07 -21.42 -0.39
N PRO A 241 -2.44 -22.72 -0.44
CA PRO A 241 -1.98 -23.60 -1.53
C PRO A 241 -2.41 -23.16 -2.93
N LYS A 242 -3.55 -22.46 -3.05
CA LYS A 242 -4.14 -22.06 -4.32
C LYS A 242 -4.69 -20.63 -4.24
N GLY A 243 -4.62 -19.94 -5.36
CA GLY A 243 -5.15 -18.60 -5.56
C GLY A 243 -4.33 -17.87 -6.61
N PHE A 244 -4.73 -16.65 -6.91
CA PHE A 244 -4.04 -15.75 -7.83
C PHE A 244 -3.80 -14.41 -7.13
N HIS A 245 -3.10 -13.50 -7.78
CA HIS A 245 -2.79 -12.19 -7.22
C HIS A 245 -4.03 -11.31 -7.05
N GLY A 246 -4.10 -10.51 -5.98
CA GLY A 246 -5.18 -9.53 -5.78
C GLY A 246 -6.39 -10.04 -5.00
N LEU A 247 -6.29 -11.19 -4.35
CA LEU A 247 -7.37 -11.78 -3.52
C LEU A 247 -7.51 -11.08 -2.17
N SER A 248 -7.79 -9.76 -2.15
CA SER A 248 -7.85 -8.98 -0.90
C SER A 248 -8.77 -9.59 0.15
N ILE A 249 -10.07 -9.58 -0.09
CA ILE A 249 -11.10 -10.26 0.72
C ILE A 249 -12.00 -11.05 -0.24
N PRO A 250 -11.62 -12.26 -0.69
CA PRO A 250 -12.32 -12.97 -1.76
C PRO A 250 -13.65 -13.59 -1.29
N ASN A 251 -14.50 -12.75 -0.71
CA ASN A 251 -15.88 -13.03 -0.32
C ASN A 251 -16.85 -12.74 -1.47
N GLU A 252 -18.16 -12.76 -1.21
CA GLU A 252 -19.21 -12.53 -2.21
C GLU A 252 -19.19 -11.09 -2.75
N ASP A 253 -18.95 -10.07 -1.90
CA ASP A 253 -18.86 -8.67 -2.33
C ASP A 253 -17.69 -8.49 -3.31
N TRP A 254 -16.51 -9.03 -2.98
CA TRP A 254 -15.34 -9.00 -3.85
C TRP A 254 -15.60 -9.75 -5.17
N ALA A 255 -16.18 -10.95 -5.09
CA ALA A 255 -16.47 -11.81 -6.26
C ALA A 255 -17.50 -11.20 -7.23
N THR A 256 -18.38 -10.34 -6.74
CA THR A 256 -19.40 -9.64 -7.55
C THR A 256 -19.00 -8.23 -7.97
N GLY A 257 -17.79 -7.79 -7.63
CA GLY A 257 -17.30 -6.44 -7.97
C GLY A 257 -17.85 -5.32 -7.08
N ASN A 258 -18.50 -5.65 -5.96
CA ASN A 258 -18.98 -4.66 -4.99
C ASN A 258 -17.85 -4.16 -4.09
N HIS A 259 -16.89 -3.44 -4.69
CA HIS A 259 -15.66 -2.98 -4.03
C HIS A 259 -15.79 -1.63 -3.32
N GLY A 260 -16.95 -1.02 -3.32
CA GLY A 260 -17.17 0.34 -2.82
C GLY A 260 -16.86 1.42 -3.85
N GLU A 261 -16.73 2.66 -3.41
CA GLU A 261 -16.46 3.81 -4.27
C GLU A 261 -15.01 3.80 -4.79
N PRO A 262 -14.76 4.11 -6.08
CA PRO A 262 -13.43 4.03 -6.69
C PRO A 262 -12.54 5.27 -6.38
N TYR A 263 -12.67 5.86 -5.20
CA TYR A 263 -11.94 7.09 -4.82
C TYR A 263 -10.42 6.89 -4.79
N THR A 264 -9.92 5.68 -4.64
CA THR A 264 -8.48 5.42 -4.65
C THR A 264 -7.85 5.65 -6.02
N ALA A 265 -8.65 5.70 -7.09
CA ALA A 265 -8.20 6.01 -8.44
C ALA A 265 -8.08 7.52 -8.74
N GLU A 266 -8.17 8.39 -7.74
CA GLU A 266 -8.16 9.86 -7.89
C GLU A 266 -6.97 10.38 -8.71
N GLN A 267 -5.76 9.86 -8.50
CA GLN A 267 -4.57 10.29 -9.26
C GLN A 267 -4.69 9.96 -10.74
N SER A 268 -5.24 8.79 -11.09
CA SER A 268 -5.48 8.41 -12.47
C SER A 268 -6.51 9.32 -13.14
N PHE A 269 -7.56 9.69 -12.44
CA PHE A 269 -8.54 10.64 -12.96
C PHE A 269 -7.95 12.04 -13.17
N ALA A 270 -7.12 12.52 -12.24
CA ALA A 270 -6.40 13.79 -12.38
C ALA A 270 -5.49 13.76 -13.61
N LEU A 271 -4.77 12.67 -13.83
CA LEU A 271 -3.89 12.47 -14.99
C LEU A 271 -4.67 12.43 -16.30
N VAL A 272 -5.79 11.69 -16.37
CA VAL A 272 -6.68 11.66 -17.55
C VAL A 272 -7.20 13.05 -17.89
N ASN A 273 -7.58 13.84 -16.88
CA ASN A 273 -8.02 15.21 -17.09
C ASN A 273 -6.90 16.10 -17.61
N ALA A 274 -5.69 15.96 -17.09
CA ALA A 274 -4.51 16.69 -17.56
C ALA A 274 -4.18 16.39 -19.02
N ILE A 275 -4.27 15.11 -19.44
CA ILE A 275 -4.09 14.69 -20.85
C ILE A 275 -5.17 15.36 -21.72
N LYS A 276 -6.44 15.28 -21.33
CA LYS A 276 -7.55 15.87 -22.10
C LYS A 276 -7.46 17.39 -22.23
N GLN A 277 -6.83 18.06 -21.25
CA GLN A 277 -6.58 19.51 -21.26
C GLN A 277 -5.29 19.89 -22.01
N GLY A 278 -4.51 18.91 -22.52
CA GLY A 278 -3.24 19.17 -23.19
C GLY A 278 -2.11 19.64 -22.28
N LEU A 279 -2.25 19.43 -20.95
CA LEU A 279 -1.22 19.78 -19.97
C LEU A 279 -0.06 18.79 -19.96
N ILE A 280 -0.27 17.60 -20.49
CA ILE A 280 0.74 16.55 -20.67
C ILE A 280 0.53 15.86 -22.02
N GLU A 281 1.63 15.63 -22.74
CA GLU A 281 1.60 14.85 -23.96
C GLU A 281 1.37 13.36 -23.64
N ALA A 282 0.46 12.73 -24.38
CA ALA A 282 0.19 11.31 -24.33
C ALA A 282 -0.16 10.80 -25.73
N PRO A 283 -0.08 9.49 -26.00
CA PRO A 283 -0.64 8.91 -27.23
C PRO A 283 -2.12 9.29 -27.38
N GLU A 284 -2.64 9.24 -28.61
CA GLU A 284 -4.03 9.63 -28.94
C GLU A 284 -5.07 8.86 -28.10
N ASP A 285 -4.80 7.59 -27.80
CA ASP A 285 -5.60 6.72 -26.94
C ASP A 285 -5.17 6.71 -25.47
N GLY A 286 -4.18 7.54 -25.09
CA GLY A 286 -3.54 7.49 -23.78
C GLY A 286 -4.51 7.67 -22.60
N ALA A 287 -5.45 8.63 -22.72
CA ALA A 287 -6.46 8.84 -21.69
C ALA A 287 -7.42 7.64 -21.54
N GLU A 288 -7.79 7.01 -22.66
CA GLU A 288 -8.68 5.83 -22.67
C GLU A 288 -7.95 4.60 -22.11
N SER A 289 -6.70 4.39 -22.51
CA SER A 289 -5.85 3.29 -22.01
C SER A 289 -5.66 3.37 -20.50
N LEU A 290 -5.45 4.57 -19.93
CA LEU A 290 -5.35 4.77 -18.49
C LEU A 290 -6.67 4.44 -17.76
N LEU A 291 -7.82 4.80 -18.34
CA LEU A 291 -9.13 4.47 -17.76
C LEU A 291 -9.43 2.97 -17.84
N ASN A 292 -9.07 2.33 -18.94
CA ASN A 292 -9.30 0.89 -19.11
C ASN A 292 -8.60 0.04 -18.04
N PHE A 293 -7.45 0.49 -17.55
CA PHE A 293 -6.77 -0.16 -16.43
C PHE A 293 -7.57 -0.13 -15.11
N LEU A 294 -8.47 0.85 -14.96
CA LEU A 294 -9.31 1.05 -13.78
C LEU A 294 -10.73 0.49 -13.94
N MET A 295 -11.08 0.05 -15.14
CA MET A 295 -12.43 -0.46 -15.39
C MET A 295 -12.67 -1.74 -14.60
N PRO A 296 -13.83 -1.87 -13.95
CA PRO A 296 -14.21 -3.14 -13.35
C PRO A 296 -14.23 -4.22 -14.44
N PRO A 297 -13.96 -5.47 -14.08
CA PRO A 297 -14.08 -6.57 -15.03
C PRO A 297 -15.49 -6.60 -15.63
N PRO A 298 -15.65 -7.16 -16.84
CA PRO A 298 -16.95 -7.27 -17.48
C PRO A 298 -18.02 -7.88 -16.54
N PRO A 299 -19.30 -7.50 -16.62
CA PRO A 299 -20.33 -7.96 -15.69
C PRO A 299 -20.54 -9.49 -15.63
N ASP A 300 -20.11 -10.19 -16.67
CA ASP A 300 -20.11 -11.66 -16.78
C ASP A 300 -18.83 -12.30 -16.23
N PHE A 301 -17.80 -11.50 -15.91
CA PHE A 301 -16.58 -11.97 -15.27
C PHE A 301 -16.85 -12.20 -13.78
N LYS A 302 -17.17 -13.44 -13.44
CA LYS A 302 -17.38 -13.86 -12.05
C LYS A 302 -16.25 -14.75 -11.60
N ILE A 303 -15.57 -14.33 -10.56
CA ILE A 303 -14.61 -15.17 -9.85
C ILE A 303 -15.35 -15.70 -8.62
N PRO A 304 -15.42 -17.03 -8.42
CA PRO A 304 -16.06 -17.57 -7.23
C PRO A 304 -15.31 -17.11 -5.97
N PRO A 305 -16.00 -16.92 -4.84
CA PRO A 305 -15.36 -16.71 -3.56
C PRO A 305 -14.35 -17.82 -3.24
N ILE A 306 -13.26 -17.46 -2.56
CA ILE A 306 -12.20 -18.40 -2.14
C ILE A 306 -12.14 -18.40 -0.60
N PRO A 307 -13.02 -19.17 0.06
CA PRO A 307 -13.18 -19.13 1.51
C PRO A 307 -11.91 -19.43 2.29
N GLU A 308 -11.03 -20.27 1.73
CA GLU A 308 -9.77 -20.64 2.36
C GLU A 308 -8.84 -19.43 2.55
N VAL A 309 -8.89 -18.46 1.64
CA VAL A 309 -8.10 -17.23 1.74
C VAL A 309 -8.79 -16.21 2.64
N CYS A 310 -10.12 -16.18 2.71
CA CYS A 310 -10.88 -15.24 3.54
C CYS A 310 -10.56 -15.28 5.04
N ILE A 311 -9.82 -16.28 5.51
CA ILE A 311 -9.44 -16.40 6.93
C ILE A 311 -8.23 -15.53 7.33
N TRP A 312 -7.50 -14.94 6.37
CA TRP A 312 -6.29 -14.19 6.68
C TRP A 312 -6.53 -13.00 7.62
N PRO A 313 -7.64 -12.23 7.55
CA PRO A 313 -7.85 -11.11 8.46
C PRO A 313 -8.00 -11.55 9.92
N GLU A 314 -8.65 -12.70 10.16
CA GLU A 314 -8.76 -13.29 11.49
C GLU A 314 -7.40 -13.69 12.05
N LYS A 315 -6.55 -14.30 11.21
CA LYS A 315 -5.20 -14.72 11.61
C LYS A 315 -4.32 -13.51 11.88
N ALA A 316 -4.38 -12.47 11.03
CA ALA A 316 -3.67 -11.22 11.23
C ALA A 316 -4.12 -10.49 12.51
N ASP A 317 -5.42 -10.45 12.79
CA ASP A 317 -5.95 -9.86 14.01
C ASP A 317 -5.48 -10.62 15.28
N LYS A 318 -5.46 -11.94 15.24
CA LYS A 318 -4.91 -12.77 16.34
C LYS A 318 -3.42 -12.50 16.55
N PHE A 319 -2.63 -12.42 15.47
CA PHE A 319 -1.21 -12.10 15.57
C PHE A 319 -1.01 -10.72 16.20
N ILE A 320 -1.68 -9.68 15.71
CA ILE A 320 -1.59 -8.32 16.24
C ILE A 320 -1.97 -8.28 17.74
N LYS A 321 -3.02 -8.97 18.14
CA LYS A 321 -3.47 -9.02 19.56
C LYS A 321 -2.55 -9.83 20.47
N SER A 322 -1.62 -10.60 19.90
CA SER A 322 -0.62 -11.37 20.65
C SER A 322 0.67 -10.59 20.95
N LEU A 323 0.87 -9.44 20.32
CA LEU A 323 2.01 -8.53 20.51
C LEU A 323 1.86 -7.68 21.77
#